data_b9c4dc9180db4fb02fee2767057fce5b
#
_entry.id   b9c4dc9180db4fb02fee2767057fce5b
#
_cell.length_a   1.000
_cell.length_b   1.000
_cell.length_c   1.000
_cell.angle_alpha   90.00
_cell.angle_beta   90.00
_cell.angle_gamma   90.00
#
_symmetry.space_group_name_H-M   'P 1'
#
loop_
_entity.id
_entity.type
_entity.pdbx_description
1 polymer ?
#
loop_
_entity_poly.entity_id
_entity_poly.type
_entity_poly.pdbx_seq_one_letter_code
_entity_poly.pdbx_strand_id
1 'polypeptide(L)'
;MSDLNIDLSRFINGAAGKKEKAEEKIEIPLVLENVLRYCLKDASERMEKGEVVVPFTALAVGETLFMEEHANDDVSECFHSARKTVEGARGALAYGFCYDGFIEVGPNSEKHDCLIAEGGCPGEPYGHAIGITYSLDSEGKATFADEPIYVGSSLNYMLSLEPLDEDEGDEAAAEPQAE
;
A
#
# COMPACT_ATOMS: atom_id res chain seq x y z
N MET A 1 1.80 15.90 12.23
CA MET A 1 1.00 14.69 12.43
C MET A 1 -0.21 14.81 11.54
N SER A 2 -0.16 14.17 10.40
CA SER A 2 -1.33 14.09 9.52
C SER A 2 -2.11 12.85 9.91
N ASP A 3 -3.08 13.01 10.80
CA ASP A 3 -4.06 11.98 11.06
C ASP A 3 -4.86 11.80 9.76
N LEU A 4 -4.67 10.66 9.10
CA LEU A 4 -5.51 10.26 7.98
C LEU A 4 -6.92 10.00 8.54
N ASN A 5 -7.72 11.05 8.63
CA ASN A 5 -9.12 10.94 9.05
C ASN A 5 -9.92 10.46 7.84
N ILE A 6 -9.91 9.14 7.65
CA ILE A 6 -10.69 8.50 6.59
C ILE A 6 -12.11 8.37 7.09
N ASP A 7 -12.99 9.20 6.56
CA ASP A 7 -14.44 9.11 6.80
C ASP A 7 -15.00 7.88 6.07
N LEU A 8 -15.06 6.77 6.79
CA LEU A 8 -15.66 5.51 6.31
C LEU A 8 -17.20 5.55 6.25
N SER A 9 -17.84 6.61 6.73
CA SER A 9 -19.31 6.70 6.76
C SER A 9 -19.93 6.67 5.37
N ARG A 10 -19.16 6.98 4.32
CA ARG A 10 -19.59 6.93 2.93
C ARG A 10 -19.67 5.51 2.36
N PHE A 11 -19.00 4.53 2.98
CA PHE A 11 -18.92 3.16 2.48
C PHE A 11 -19.86 2.17 3.19
N ILE A 12 -20.51 2.56 4.30
CA ILE A 12 -21.27 1.63 5.15
C ILE A 12 -22.79 1.79 5.03
N ASN A 13 -23.32 2.64 4.17
CA ASN A 13 -24.77 2.85 4.03
C ASN A 13 -25.46 1.82 3.12
N GLY A 14 -25.25 0.54 3.38
CA GLY A 14 -25.88 -0.58 2.66
C GLY A 14 -26.46 -1.69 3.54
N ALA A 15 -26.95 -1.41 4.75
CA ALA A 15 -27.83 -2.34 5.47
C ALA A 15 -28.57 -1.60 6.58
N ALA A 16 -29.90 -1.53 6.46
CA ALA A 16 -30.79 -1.07 7.51
C ALA A 16 -30.68 -1.97 8.75
N GLY A 17 -30.10 -1.45 9.82
CA GLY A 17 -30.00 -2.11 11.11
C GLY A 17 -29.31 -1.20 12.11
N LYS A 18 -30.12 -0.45 12.88
CA LYS A 18 -29.66 0.34 14.02
C LYS A 18 -28.80 -0.48 14.96
N LYS A 19 -27.50 -0.23 14.97
CA LYS A 19 -26.61 -0.29 16.13
C LYS A 19 -25.50 0.71 15.86
N GLU A 20 -25.40 1.73 16.68
CA GLU A 20 -24.21 2.57 16.78
C GLU A 20 -23.02 1.66 17.11
N LYS A 21 -22.30 1.23 16.08
CA LYS A 21 -20.95 0.71 16.26
C LYS A 21 -20.05 1.94 16.32
N ALA A 22 -19.30 2.06 17.42
CA ALA A 22 -18.16 2.96 17.49
C ALA A 22 -17.34 2.78 16.21
N GLU A 23 -17.06 3.89 15.52
CA GLU A 23 -16.17 3.91 14.37
C GLU A 23 -14.82 3.34 14.83
N GLU A 24 -14.50 2.12 14.40
CA GLU A 24 -13.17 1.58 14.61
C GLU A 24 -12.22 2.45 13.81
N LYS A 25 -11.44 3.26 14.51
CA LYS A 25 -10.38 4.06 13.91
C LYS A 25 -9.34 3.08 13.34
N ILE A 26 -9.29 2.99 12.01
CA ILE A 26 -8.27 2.18 11.33
C ILE A 26 -6.96 2.94 11.45
N GLU A 27 -6.01 2.36 12.16
CA GLU A 27 -4.65 2.90 12.30
C GLU A 27 -3.71 2.14 11.37
N ILE A 28 -3.17 2.85 10.38
CA ILE A 28 -2.12 2.34 9.51
C ILE A 28 -0.78 2.79 10.10
N PRO A 29 0.18 1.88 10.33
CA PRO A 29 1.52 2.28 10.75
C PRO A 29 2.11 3.34 9.83
N LEU A 30 2.71 4.39 10.39
CA LEU A 30 3.19 5.55 9.61
C LEU A 30 4.17 5.14 8.50
N VAL A 31 5.07 4.19 8.77
CA VAL A 31 6.01 3.69 7.76
C VAL A 31 5.25 3.05 6.59
N LEU A 32 4.21 2.28 6.87
CA LEU A 32 3.38 1.65 5.84
C LEU A 32 2.59 2.70 5.06
N GLU A 33 1.96 3.65 5.75
CA GLU A 33 1.22 4.73 5.09
C GLU A 33 2.11 5.49 4.10
N ASN A 34 3.32 5.83 4.51
CA ASN A 34 4.29 6.52 3.65
C ASN A 34 4.65 5.69 2.41
N VAL A 35 4.87 4.39 2.56
CA VAL A 35 5.15 3.49 1.43
C VAL A 35 3.97 3.42 0.47
N LEU A 36 2.75 3.22 0.99
CA LEU A 36 1.55 3.13 0.15
C LEU A 36 1.27 4.43 -0.61
N ARG A 37 1.39 5.58 0.05
CA ARG A 37 1.24 6.89 -0.59
C ARG A 37 2.30 7.14 -1.65
N TYR A 38 3.54 6.74 -1.40
CA TYR A 38 4.60 6.81 -2.39
C TYR A 38 4.27 5.98 -3.63
N CYS A 39 3.82 4.74 -3.45
CA CYS A 39 3.42 3.87 -4.55
C CYS A 39 2.32 4.50 -5.41
N LEU A 40 1.26 5.04 -4.81
CA LEU A 40 0.19 5.72 -5.55
C LEU A 40 0.69 6.95 -6.29
N LYS A 41 1.55 7.74 -5.66
CA LYS A 41 2.13 8.94 -6.29
C LYS A 41 2.98 8.56 -7.50
N ASP A 42 3.90 7.59 -7.36
CA ASP A 42 4.75 7.13 -8.47
C ASP A 42 3.92 6.58 -9.63
N ALA A 43 2.92 5.73 -9.34
CA ALA A 43 2.04 5.17 -10.36
C ALA A 43 1.19 6.25 -11.06
N SER A 44 0.64 7.22 -10.33
CA SER A 44 -0.14 8.30 -10.94
C SER A 44 0.72 9.20 -11.83
N GLU A 45 1.94 9.55 -11.41
CA GLU A 45 2.88 10.34 -12.21
C GLU A 45 3.29 9.62 -13.51
N ARG A 46 3.46 8.30 -13.48
CA ARG A 46 3.71 7.49 -14.69
C ARG A 46 2.51 7.54 -15.64
N MET A 47 1.31 7.33 -15.12
CA MET A 47 0.08 7.36 -15.91
C MET A 47 -0.21 8.74 -16.51
N GLU A 48 0.08 9.82 -15.80
CA GLU A 48 0.00 11.20 -16.32
C GLU A 48 0.96 11.46 -17.49
N LYS A 49 2.09 10.76 -17.52
CA LYS A 49 3.06 10.80 -18.63
C LYS A 49 2.67 9.88 -19.79
N GLY A 50 1.56 9.15 -19.68
CA GLY A 50 1.10 8.20 -20.69
C GLY A 50 1.81 6.85 -20.63
N GLU A 51 2.49 6.55 -19.54
CA GLU A 51 3.12 5.25 -19.31
C GLU A 51 2.10 4.25 -18.75
N VAL A 52 2.27 2.98 -19.10
CA VAL A 52 1.49 1.87 -18.51
C VAL A 52 2.02 1.57 -17.12
N VAL A 53 1.13 1.45 -16.15
CA VAL A 53 1.50 1.03 -14.81
C VAL A 53 1.68 -0.49 -14.78
N VAL A 54 2.92 -0.93 -14.76
CA VAL A 54 3.27 -2.34 -14.50
C VAL A 54 3.16 -2.57 -13.00
N PRO A 55 2.52 -3.66 -12.52
CA PRO A 55 2.49 -3.97 -11.09
C PRO A 55 3.89 -3.97 -10.50
N PHE A 56 4.07 -3.33 -9.36
CA PHE A 56 5.38 -3.22 -8.72
C PHE A 56 5.28 -3.29 -7.19
N THR A 57 6.35 -3.76 -6.56
CA THR A 57 6.55 -3.71 -5.12
C THR A 57 7.52 -2.59 -4.75
N ALA A 58 7.30 -2.00 -3.58
CA ALA A 58 8.21 -1.08 -2.92
C ALA A 58 8.51 -1.60 -1.51
N LEU A 59 9.78 -1.75 -1.18
CA LEU A 59 10.26 -2.27 0.10
C LEU A 59 11.00 -1.16 0.84
N ALA A 60 10.53 -0.81 2.03
CA ALA A 60 11.21 0.15 2.91
C ALA A 60 12.27 -0.58 3.73
N VAL A 61 13.54 -0.28 3.48
CA VAL A 61 14.69 -0.83 4.22
C VAL A 61 15.54 0.32 4.74
N GLY A 62 15.53 0.54 6.05
CA GLY A 62 16.11 1.72 6.64
C GLY A 62 15.45 2.99 6.07
N GLU A 63 16.25 3.90 5.54
CA GLU A 63 15.79 5.13 4.89
C GLU A 63 15.64 5.00 3.36
N THR A 64 15.82 3.79 2.82
CA THR A 64 15.80 3.54 1.37
C THR A 64 14.54 2.79 0.96
N LEU A 65 13.99 3.16 -0.18
CA LEU A 65 12.87 2.47 -0.81
C LEU A 65 13.37 1.73 -2.05
N PHE A 66 13.24 0.40 -2.06
CA PHE A 66 13.59 -0.45 -3.19
C PHE A 66 12.34 -0.83 -3.98
N MET A 67 12.37 -0.62 -5.27
CA MET A 67 11.24 -0.91 -6.16
C MET A 67 11.59 -2.03 -7.13
N GLU A 68 10.63 -2.92 -7.39
CA GLU A 68 10.72 -4.00 -8.36
C GLU A 68 9.42 -4.13 -9.14
N GLU A 69 9.52 -4.14 -10.47
CA GLU A 69 8.38 -4.34 -11.36
C GLU A 69 8.14 -5.85 -11.60
N HIS A 70 6.87 -6.24 -11.66
CA HIS A 70 6.43 -7.62 -11.85
C HIS A 70 5.64 -7.73 -13.16
N ALA A 71 6.34 -7.61 -14.28
CA ALA A 71 5.74 -7.69 -15.60
C ALA A 71 5.44 -9.16 -15.98
N ASN A 72 4.17 -9.46 -16.26
CA ASN A 72 3.73 -10.72 -16.82
C ASN A 72 2.41 -10.52 -17.57
N ASP A 73 2.14 -11.31 -18.58
CA ASP A 73 0.88 -11.29 -19.31
C ASP A 73 -0.28 -11.88 -18.47
N ASP A 74 0.05 -12.75 -17.52
CA ASP A 74 -0.90 -13.27 -16.54
C ASP A 74 -0.85 -12.48 -15.25
N VAL A 75 -1.98 -11.84 -14.91
CA VAL A 75 -2.12 -11.03 -13.69
C VAL A 75 -1.83 -11.85 -12.43
N SER A 76 -2.22 -13.12 -12.38
CA SER A 76 -1.96 -13.99 -11.22
C SER A 76 -0.47 -14.22 -10.99
N GLU A 77 0.31 -14.28 -12.05
CA GLU A 77 1.76 -14.41 -11.98
C GLU A 77 2.44 -13.11 -11.49
N CYS A 78 1.87 -11.93 -11.81
CA CYS A 78 2.35 -10.67 -11.25
C CYS A 78 2.21 -10.66 -9.72
N PHE A 79 1.04 -11.07 -9.20
CA PHE A 79 0.78 -11.17 -7.77
C PHE A 79 1.66 -12.22 -7.09
N HIS A 80 1.86 -13.37 -7.73
CA HIS A 80 2.74 -14.41 -7.21
C HIS A 80 4.20 -13.96 -7.13
N SER A 81 4.69 -13.27 -8.15
CA SER A 81 6.03 -12.69 -8.17
C SER A 81 6.21 -11.64 -7.07
N ALA A 82 5.25 -10.71 -6.94
CA ALA A 82 5.27 -9.70 -5.89
C ALA A 82 5.31 -10.33 -4.49
N ARG A 83 4.48 -11.34 -4.26
CA ARG A 83 4.46 -12.07 -3.00
C ARG A 83 5.81 -12.71 -2.67
N LYS A 84 6.44 -13.37 -3.63
CA LYS A 84 7.78 -13.97 -3.45
C LYS A 84 8.84 -12.94 -3.08
N THR A 85 8.83 -11.79 -3.76
CA THR A 85 9.76 -10.70 -3.46
C THR A 85 9.59 -10.22 -2.02
N VAL A 86 8.35 -10.01 -1.59
CA VAL A 86 8.04 -9.53 -0.24
C VAL A 86 8.36 -10.57 0.83
N GLU A 87 7.98 -11.84 0.62
CA GLU A 87 8.28 -12.93 1.57
C GLU A 87 9.78 -13.15 1.77
N GLY A 88 10.60 -12.79 0.78
CA GLY A 88 12.06 -12.85 0.85
C GLY A 88 12.72 -11.59 1.45
N ALA A 89 11.98 -10.53 1.71
CA ALA A 89 12.51 -9.21 2.08
C ALA A 89 12.79 -9.08 3.59
N ARG A 90 13.74 -9.86 4.09
CA ARG A 90 14.18 -9.77 5.48
C ARG A 90 14.82 -8.41 5.75
N GLY A 91 14.48 -7.80 6.89
CA GLY A 91 14.98 -6.50 7.27
C GLY A 91 14.21 -5.32 6.67
N ALA A 92 13.16 -5.57 5.89
CA ALA A 92 12.25 -4.53 5.46
C ALA A 92 11.28 -4.15 6.59
N LEU A 93 11.00 -2.86 6.73
CA LEU A 93 10.11 -2.29 7.76
C LEU A 93 8.63 -2.33 7.30
N ALA A 94 8.41 -2.24 6.00
CA ALA A 94 7.11 -2.30 5.36
C ALA A 94 7.27 -2.58 3.87
N TYR A 95 6.19 -3.03 3.25
CA TYR A 95 6.10 -3.11 1.79
C TYR A 95 4.83 -2.45 1.27
N GLY A 96 4.87 -2.02 0.03
CA GLY A 96 3.70 -1.70 -0.78
C GLY A 96 3.74 -2.51 -2.07
N PHE A 97 2.57 -2.93 -2.54
CA PHE A 97 2.36 -3.54 -3.84
C PHE A 97 1.31 -2.73 -4.57
N CYS A 98 1.67 -2.15 -5.70
CA CYS A 98 0.82 -1.23 -6.46
C CYS A 98 0.48 -1.79 -7.83
N TYR A 99 -0.76 -1.62 -8.23
CA TYR A 99 -1.29 -2.06 -9.51
C TYR A 99 -2.50 -1.25 -9.93
N ASP A 100 -2.81 -1.30 -11.20
CA ASP A 100 -4.02 -0.72 -11.78
C ASP A 100 -5.17 -1.71 -11.68
N GLY A 101 -6.33 -1.24 -11.22
CA GLY A 101 -7.49 -2.07 -11.01
C GLY A 101 -8.78 -1.25 -10.98
N PHE A 102 -9.74 -1.72 -10.24
CA PHE A 102 -11.01 -1.03 -10.03
C PHE A 102 -11.53 -1.27 -8.62
N ILE A 103 -12.36 -0.36 -8.15
CA ILE A 103 -13.13 -0.51 -6.92
C ILE A 103 -14.61 -0.35 -7.20
N GLU A 104 -15.44 -0.98 -6.40
CA GLU A 104 -16.89 -0.80 -6.43
C GLU A 104 -17.30 0.17 -5.32
N VAL A 105 -18.00 1.24 -5.67
CA VAL A 105 -18.39 2.31 -4.75
C VAL A 105 -19.89 2.52 -4.80
N GLY A 106 -20.46 2.74 -3.63
CA GLY A 106 -21.87 3.10 -3.47
C GLY A 106 -22.85 1.94 -3.52
N PRO A 107 -24.15 2.22 -3.33
CA PRO A 107 -25.20 1.20 -3.19
C PRO A 107 -25.45 0.40 -4.47
N ASN A 108 -25.06 0.91 -5.65
CA ASN A 108 -25.24 0.28 -6.94
C ASN A 108 -24.00 -0.49 -7.41
N SER A 109 -22.96 -0.59 -6.59
CA SER A 109 -21.68 -1.24 -6.93
C SER A 109 -21.10 -0.73 -8.25
N GLU A 110 -21.07 0.60 -8.43
CA GLU A 110 -20.48 1.21 -9.60
C GLU A 110 -18.96 1.00 -9.58
N LYS A 111 -18.43 0.51 -10.72
CA LYS A 111 -16.98 0.31 -10.88
C LYS A 111 -16.30 1.61 -11.25
N HIS A 112 -15.24 1.93 -10.50
CA HIS A 112 -14.37 3.06 -10.76
C HIS A 112 -12.96 2.56 -10.96
N ASP A 113 -12.30 3.01 -12.01
CA ASP A 113 -10.88 2.76 -12.23
C ASP A 113 -10.09 3.33 -11.07
N CYS A 114 -9.13 2.57 -10.58
CA CYS A 114 -8.42 2.90 -9.36
C CYS A 114 -7.00 2.33 -9.38
N LEU A 115 -6.02 3.17 -9.10
CA LEU A 115 -4.70 2.67 -8.69
C LEU A 115 -4.80 2.22 -7.23
N ILE A 116 -4.39 0.99 -6.97
CA ILE A 116 -4.47 0.35 -5.66
C ILE A 116 -3.04 0.10 -5.16
N ALA A 117 -2.77 0.51 -3.93
CA ALA A 117 -1.57 0.16 -3.20
C ALA A 117 -1.97 -0.60 -1.94
N GLU A 118 -1.55 -1.84 -1.84
CA GLU A 118 -1.73 -2.67 -0.65
C GLU A 118 -0.39 -3.03 -0.05
N GLY A 119 -0.34 -3.26 1.26
CA GLY A 119 0.91 -3.56 1.92
C GLY A 119 0.75 -3.88 3.39
N GLY A 120 1.87 -4.16 4.03
CA GLY A 120 1.91 -4.52 5.44
C GLY A 120 3.29 -4.35 6.06
N CYS A 121 3.35 -4.65 7.35
CA CYS A 121 4.57 -4.67 8.15
C CYS A 121 4.86 -6.08 8.67
N PRO A 122 6.12 -6.40 9.00
CA PRO A 122 6.49 -7.71 9.54
C PRO A 122 5.65 -8.10 10.77
N GLY A 123 5.14 -9.33 10.77
CA GLY A 123 4.41 -9.91 11.88
C GLY A 123 2.99 -9.41 12.12
N GLU A 124 2.54 -8.38 11.39
CA GLU A 124 1.17 -7.87 11.51
C GLU A 124 0.16 -8.89 10.93
N PRO A 125 -1.00 -9.10 11.56
CA PRO A 125 -1.94 -10.15 11.17
C PRO A 125 -2.56 -9.91 9.78
N TYR A 126 -2.67 -8.67 9.34
CA TYR A 126 -3.19 -8.28 8.03
C TYR A 126 -2.51 -7.00 7.54
N GLY A 127 -2.58 -6.78 6.24
CA GLY A 127 -2.17 -5.56 5.59
C GLY A 127 -3.33 -4.58 5.38
N HIS A 128 -3.02 -3.48 4.73
CA HIS A 128 -3.97 -2.42 4.40
C HIS A 128 -3.87 -2.07 2.92
N ALA A 129 -4.99 -1.67 2.34
CA ALA A 129 -5.05 -1.18 0.98
C ALA A 129 -5.64 0.22 0.93
N ILE A 130 -4.99 1.11 0.20
CA ILE A 130 -5.49 2.42 -0.17
C ILE A 130 -5.56 2.53 -1.69
N GLY A 131 -6.41 3.39 -2.21
CA GLY A 131 -6.54 3.57 -3.65
C GLY A 131 -6.80 5.01 -4.01
N ILE A 132 -6.45 5.38 -5.25
CA ILE A 132 -6.81 6.65 -5.83
C ILE A 132 -7.58 6.42 -7.14
N THR A 133 -8.81 6.90 -7.18
CA THR A 133 -9.65 6.76 -8.36
C THR A 133 -9.24 7.73 -9.44
N TYR A 134 -9.46 7.36 -10.69
CA TYR A 134 -9.19 8.19 -11.83
C TYR A 134 -10.23 8.00 -12.93
N SER A 135 -10.26 8.92 -13.87
CA SER A 135 -10.99 8.84 -15.10
C SER A 135 -10.09 9.15 -16.29
N LEU A 136 -10.37 8.54 -17.43
CA LEU A 136 -9.68 8.83 -18.68
C LEU A 136 -10.55 9.73 -19.56
N ASP A 137 -9.94 10.76 -20.14
CA ASP A 137 -10.62 11.56 -21.18
C ASP A 137 -10.60 10.87 -22.54
N SER A 138 -11.16 11.52 -23.56
CA SER A 138 -11.22 10.99 -24.93
C SER A 138 -9.83 10.77 -25.59
N GLU A 139 -8.79 11.38 -25.05
CA GLU A 139 -7.41 11.26 -25.50
C GLU A 139 -6.62 10.24 -24.66
N GLY A 140 -7.26 9.62 -23.65
CA GLY A 140 -6.64 8.65 -22.77
C GLY A 140 -5.81 9.27 -21.64
N LYS A 141 -5.98 10.57 -21.38
CA LYS A 141 -5.30 11.25 -20.29
C LYS A 141 -6.05 11.01 -18.97
N ALA A 142 -5.32 10.56 -17.96
CA ALA A 142 -5.86 10.32 -16.63
C ALA A 142 -6.05 11.61 -15.83
N THR A 143 -7.17 11.69 -15.12
CA THR A 143 -7.45 12.70 -14.09
C THR A 143 -7.75 11.97 -12.79
N PHE A 144 -6.97 12.22 -11.76
CA PHE A 144 -7.04 11.57 -10.46
C PHE A 144 -7.92 12.33 -9.47
N ALA A 145 -8.49 11.62 -8.51
CA ALA A 145 -9.09 12.23 -7.32
C ALA A 145 -8.02 12.98 -6.51
N ASP A 146 -8.46 13.96 -5.70
CA ASP A 146 -7.54 14.79 -4.92
C ASP A 146 -6.84 14.02 -3.78
N GLU A 147 -7.53 13.03 -3.21
CA GLU A 147 -7.06 12.26 -2.05
C GLU A 147 -7.28 10.76 -2.24
N PRO A 148 -6.34 9.93 -1.76
CA PRO A 148 -6.54 8.49 -1.67
C PRO A 148 -7.65 8.14 -0.68
N ILE A 149 -8.27 6.99 -0.91
CA ILE A 149 -9.28 6.41 -0.01
C ILE A 149 -8.79 5.08 0.55
N TYR A 150 -9.28 4.72 1.73
CA TYR A 150 -9.06 3.39 2.29
C TYR A 150 -9.95 2.38 1.57
N VAL A 151 -9.34 1.34 1.00
CA VAL A 151 -10.05 0.31 0.24
C VAL A 151 -10.44 -0.86 1.14
N GLY A 152 -9.60 -1.22 2.09
CA GLY A 152 -9.86 -2.31 3.03
C GLY A 152 -8.59 -2.93 3.60
N SER A 153 -8.78 -3.99 4.38
CA SER A 153 -7.68 -4.86 4.78
C SER A 153 -7.25 -5.77 3.62
N SER A 154 -5.98 -6.12 3.58
CA SER A 154 -5.40 -7.03 2.61
C SER A 154 -4.65 -8.18 3.29
N LEU A 155 -4.25 -9.17 2.51
CA LEU A 155 -3.30 -10.17 2.99
C LEU A 155 -1.96 -9.48 3.28
N ASN A 156 -1.32 -9.86 4.37
CA ASN A 156 0.02 -9.39 4.66
C ASN A 156 1.08 -10.42 4.26
N TYR A 157 1.85 -10.15 3.22
CA TYR A 157 2.91 -11.03 2.74
C TYR A 157 4.13 -11.06 3.69
N MET A 158 4.20 -10.14 4.64
CA MET A 158 5.22 -10.11 5.70
C MET A 158 4.76 -10.74 7.03
N LEU A 159 3.60 -11.37 7.07
CA LEU A 159 3.05 -11.97 8.29
C LEU A 159 4.05 -12.91 9.01
N SER A 160 4.82 -13.68 8.24
CA SER A 160 5.79 -14.64 8.78
C SER A 160 7.20 -14.07 9.01
N LEU A 161 7.41 -12.80 8.70
CA LEU A 161 8.67 -12.13 8.94
C LEU A 161 8.72 -11.57 10.37
N GLU A 162 9.88 -11.69 11.01
CA GLU A 162 10.09 -11.08 12.31
C GLU A 162 10.31 -9.58 12.16
N PRO A 163 9.68 -8.73 13.01
CA PRO A 163 10.02 -7.33 13.09
C PRO A 163 11.50 -7.15 13.42
N LEU A 164 12.11 -6.10 12.90
CA LEU A 164 13.45 -5.73 13.36
C LEU A 164 13.36 -5.28 14.82
N ASP A 165 14.14 -5.92 15.70
CA ASP A 165 14.28 -5.45 17.07
C ASP A 165 14.95 -4.07 17.05
N GLU A 166 14.31 -3.09 17.69
CA GLU A 166 14.81 -1.71 17.75
C GLU A 166 16.14 -1.58 18.53
N ASP A 167 16.61 -2.67 19.14
CA ASP A 167 17.78 -2.70 20.04
C ASP A 167 19.13 -3.07 19.38
N GLU A 168 19.19 -3.42 18.08
CA GLU A 168 20.48 -3.76 17.45
C GLU A 168 21.24 -2.57 16.84
N GLY A 169 20.83 -1.33 17.14
CA GLY A 169 21.40 -0.10 16.56
C GLY A 169 22.60 0.51 17.31
N ASP A 170 23.02 0.04 18.47
CA ASP A 170 23.96 0.80 19.33
C ASP A 170 25.17 0.02 19.88
N GLU A 171 25.55 -1.11 19.28
CA GLU A 171 26.78 -1.83 19.66
C GLU A 171 27.80 -1.98 18.52
N ALA A 172 28.24 -0.87 17.92
CA ALA A 172 29.45 -0.90 17.10
C ALA A 172 30.24 0.41 17.17
N ALA A 173 30.68 0.79 18.37
CA ALA A 173 31.77 1.74 18.52
C ALA A 173 32.62 1.37 19.77
N ALA A 174 33.21 0.20 19.77
CA ALA A 174 34.36 -0.06 20.62
C ALA A 174 35.62 0.30 19.83
N GLU A 175 36.17 1.46 20.10
CA GLU A 175 37.48 1.85 19.61
C GLU A 175 38.54 0.86 20.10
N PRO A 176 39.46 0.39 19.25
CA PRO A 176 40.64 -0.30 19.72
C PRO A 176 41.56 0.73 20.35
N GLN A 177 41.76 0.58 21.65
CA GLN A 177 42.86 1.28 22.33
C GLN A 177 44.18 0.76 21.76
N ALA A 178 44.90 1.65 21.06
CA ALA A 178 46.25 1.43 20.66
C ALA A 178 47.15 1.61 21.90
N GLU A 179 47.92 0.60 22.27
CA GLU A 179 49.17 0.75 22.99
C GLU A 179 50.31 1.10 22.03
#